data_98159f7bad78f0aed2b7aa925e16ca8a
#
_entry.id   98159f7bad78f0aed2b7aa925e16ca8a
#
_cell.length_a   1.000
_cell.length_b   1.000
_cell.length_c   1.000
_cell.angle_alpha   90.00
_cell.angle_beta   90.00
_cell.angle_gamma   90.00
#
_symmetry.space_group_name_H-M   'P 1'
#
loop_
_entity.id
_entity.type
_entity.pdbx_description
1 polymer ?
#
loop_
_entity_poly.entity_id
_entity_poly.type
_entity_poly.pdbx_seq_one_letter_code
_entity_poly.pdbx_strand_id
1 'polypeptide(L)'
;MRKLSGWICFLTVMAGMAAGAEGFAFREETVDGGIAIGYGLSVEDVDGDGRPDILLADKNQFVWYENPTWAKHVITDALTDRDHVCIAARDIDGDGKCEIAVGAEWNPGDTENSGAVIYLEAPEDRRQKWTPVKLSHEPTTHRMRWVRNREGKFDLVVVPLHGRGNVKGEGAGVRVLAYHKPIDPRQPWATTLVQGTMHLTHNLDVISNGASEPEELLLGGREGIVRMIQTESGWAERWISRHTPDRPELQGVGEVRMSALGGGKMCVATIEPMHGNQLVLYMPPPEGPKDGEWVRRVIDDALVDGHALASRDLLGMGNRQIVVGWRSSQKVGPRVGVKMWWTTKEDGGGWQSVLLDDNTMACEDVVIRDLNGDGKADIVAAGRRTKNVKIYWQE
;
A
#
# COMPACT_ATOMS: atom_id res chain seq x y z
N MET A 1 47.92 -38.55 10.35
CA MET A 1 47.46 -37.63 9.28
C MET A 1 46.07 -38.10 8.82
N ARG A 2 45.04 -37.50 9.34
CA ARG A 2 43.64 -37.77 8.90
C ARG A 2 43.15 -36.55 8.14
N LYS A 3 42.85 -36.71 6.85
CA LYS A 3 42.26 -35.67 6.00
C LYS A 3 40.77 -35.56 6.34
N LEU A 4 40.32 -34.39 6.81
CA LEU A 4 38.92 -34.04 6.86
C LEU A 4 38.52 -33.51 5.48
N SER A 5 37.65 -34.23 4.79
CA SER A 5 36.94 -33.75 3.61
C SER A 5 35.66 -33.04 4.06
N GLY A 6 35.65 -31.71 3.89
CA GLY A 6 34.46 -30.88 4.09
C GLY A 6 33.50 -31.08 2.91
N TRP A 7 32.29 -31.49 3.21
CA TRP A 7 31.17 -31.49 2.27
C TRP A 7 30.53 -30.13 2.29
N ILE A 8 30.62 -29.40 1.17
CA ILE A 8 29.85 -28.20 0.92
C ILE A 8 28.47 -28.66 0.44
N CYS A 9 27.48 -28.46 1.27
CA CYS A 9 26.09 -28.70 0.92
C CYS A 9 25.59 -27.51 0.10
N PHE A 10 25.48 -27.65 -1.21
CA PHE A 10 24.75 -26.71 -2.05
C PHE A 10 23.26 -26.88 -1.77
N LEU A 11 22.65 -25.93 -1.10
CA LEU A 11 21.19 -25.81 -1.08
C LEU A 11 20.72 -25.39 -2.48
N THR A 12 20.18 -26.33 -3.22
CA THR A 12 19.47 -26.05 -4.47
C THR A 12 18.09 -25.48 -4.10
N VAL A 13 17.93 -24.18 -4.21
CA VAL A 13 16.61 -23.55 -4.12
C VAL A 13 15.82 -23.99 -5.37
N MET A 14 14.83 -24.82 -5.17
CA MET A 14 13.89 -25.17 -6.25
C MET A 14 12.95 -23.98 -6.45
N ALA A 15 13.15 -23.21 -7.52
CA ALA A 15 12.22 -22.20 -7.97
C ALA A 15 10.94 -22.89 -8.47
N GLY A 16 9.84 -22.69 -7.78
CA GLY A 16 8.52 -23.11 -8.23
C GLY A 16 8.06 -22.18 -9.36
N MET A 17 7.91 -22.67 -10.57
CA MET A 17 7.28 -21.93 -11.66
C MET A 17 5.75 -22.03 -11.50
N ALA A 18 5.08 -20.91 -11.29
CA ALA A 18 3.63 -20.84 -11.46
C ALA A 18 3.31 -20.92 -12.95
N ALA A 19 2.64 -22.01 -13.39
CA ALA A 19 2.18 -22.16 -14.77
C ALA A 19 1.08 -21.12 -15.05
N GLY A 20 1.44 -20.02 -15.69
CA GLY A 20 0.53 -18.94 -16.08
C GLY A 20 -0.16 -19.21 -17.42
N ALA A 21 -1.20 -18.45 -17.71
CA ALA A 21 -1.81 -18.37 -19.02
C ALA A 21 -0.75 -18.04 -20.10
N GLU A 22 -0.97 -18.49 -21.32
CA GLU A 22 0.00 -18.34 -22.41
C GLU A 22 0.52 -16.89 -22.51
N GLY A 23 1.80 -16.66 -22.14
CA GLY A 23 2.51 -15.41 -22.43
C GLY A 23 3.19 -14.68 -21.27
N PHE A 24 2.96 -14.99 -19.99
CA PHE A 24 3.71 -14.38 -18.89
C PHE A 24 4.13 -15.39 -17.84
N ALA A 25 5.36 -15.29 -17.39
CA ALA A 25 5.91 -16.09 -16.31
C ALA A 25 6.36 -15.18 -15.16
N PHE A 26 6.24 -15.68 -13.94
CA PHE A 26 6.77 -15.03 -12.74
C PHE A 26 7.64 -16.03 -11.99
N ARG A 27 8.83 -15.58 -11.61
CA ARG A 27 9.75 -16.34 -10.77
C ARG A 27 9.71 -15.78 -9.34
N GLU A 28 9.48 -16.66 -8.37
CA GLU A 28 9.44 -16.30 -6.97
C GLU A 28 10.87 -16.22 -6.38
N GLU A 29 11.11 -15.21 -5.55
CA GLU A 29 12.30 -15.08 -4.72
C GLU A 29 11.93 -14.63 -3.31
N THR A 30 12.45 -15.30 -2.28
CA THR A 30 12.27 -14.88 -0.89
C THR A 30 13.39 -13.94 -0.48
N VAL A 31 13.05 -12.68 -0.17
CA VAL A 31 13.98 -11.65 0.33
C VAL A 31 14.27 -11.85 1.82
N ASP A 32 13.24 -12.09 2.63
CA ASP A 32 13.34 -12.31 4.07
C ASP A 32 12.29 -13.34 4.50
N GLY A 33 12.71 -14.38 5.20
CA GLY A 33 11.85 -15.44 5.75
C GLY A 33 11.65 -15.32 7.26
N GLY A 34 12.04 -14.20 7.89
CA GLY A 34 12.06 -14.05 9.35
C GLY A 34 11.47 -12.75 9.87
N ILE A 35 10.59 -12.06 9.11
CA ILE A 35 9.87 -10.88 9.60
C ILE A 35 8.83 -11.25 10.67
N ALA A 36 8.37 -10.26 11.45
CA ALA A 36 7.40 -10.53 12.51
C ALA A 36 5.94 -10.45 12.02
N ILE A 37 5.58 -9.38 11.29
CA ILE A 37 4.21 -9.14 10.79
C ILE A 37 4.20 -8.63 9.34
N GLY A 38 5.05 -7.65 8.99
CA GLY A 38 5.08 -7.05 7.66
C GLY A 38 3.86 -6.19 7.34
N TYR A 39 3.57 -5.21 8.17
CA TYR A 39 2.36 -4.38 8.08
C TYR A 39 2.25 -3.50 6.84
N GLY A 40 3.36 -3.00 6.31
CA GLY A 40 3.35 -2.09 5.17
C GLY A 40 4.66 -2.07 4.39
N LEU A 41 4.53 -1.95 3.08
CA LEU A 41 5.63 -1.89 2.11
C LEU A 41 5.73 -0.52 1.47
N SER A 42 6.96 -0.13 1.13
CA SER A 42 7.28 0.90 0.15
C SER A 42 8.45 0.42 -0.71
N VAL A 43 8.57 0.96 -1.91
CA VAL A 43 9.69 0.63 -2.82
C VAL A 43 10.19 1.93 -3.43
N GLU A 44 11.34 2.38 -2.97
CA GLU A 44 12.01 3.63 -3.40
C GLU A 44 13.53 3.48 -3.24
N ASP A 45 14.29 4.33 -3.93
CA ASP A 45 15.75 4.39 -3.80
C ASP A 45 16.12 5.04 -2.46
N VAL A 46 16.72 4.27 -1.56
CA VAL A 46 17.09 4.73 -0.21
C VAL A 46 18.49 5.34 -0.21
N ASP A 47 19.46 4.74 -0.88
CA ASP A 47 20.88 5.15 -0.80
C ASP A 47 21.37 6.01 -1.97
N GLY A 48 20.54 6.18 -3.01
CA GLY A 48 20.81 7.04 -4.15
C GLY A 48 21.65 6.36 -5.23
N ASP A 49 21.62 5.04 -5.31
CA ASP A 49 22.35 4.28 -6.33
C ASP A 49 21.57 4.13 -7.65
N GLY A 50 20.34 4.64 -7.70
CA GLY A 50 19.43 4.61 -8.84
C GLY A 50 18.59 3.34 -8.94
N ARG A 51 18.68 2.43 -7.96
CA ARG A 51 17.86 1.21 -7.88
C ARG A 51 16.84 1.30 -6.76
N PRO A 52 15.61 0.87 -7.01
CA PRO A 52 14.61 0.89 -5.95
C PRO A 52 14.85 -0.23 -4.92
N ASP A 53 14.89 0.16 -3.66
CA ASP A 53 14.99 -0.72 -2.50
C ASP A 53 13.61 -1.09 -1.96
N ILE A 54 13.54 -2.17 -1.18
CA ILE A 54 12.30 -2.57 -0.50
C ILE A 54 12.35 -2.06 0.94
N LEU A 55 11.32 -1.28 1.33
CA LEU A 55 11.16 -0.79 2.70
C LEU A 55 9.98 -1.49 3.37
N LEU A 56 10.13 -1.86 4.64
CA LEU A 56 9.14 -2.62 5.41
C LEU A 56 8.88 -1.98 6.77
N ALA A 57 7.60 -1.75 7.06
CA ALA A 57 7.11 -1.56 8.41
C ALA A 57 6.83 -2.93 9.05
N ASP A 58 7.76 -3.42 9.86
CA ASP A 58 7.56 -4.66 10.62
C ASP A 58 7.14 -4.33 12.06
N LYS A 59 6.77 -5.31 12.82
CA LYS A 59 6.18 -5.16 14.16
C LYS A 59 6.91 -4.16 15.06
N ASN A 60 8.23 -4.31 15.23
CA ASN A 60 9.04 -3.54 16.16
C ASN A 60 10.18 -2.78 15.50
N GLN A 61 10.28 -2.81 14.18
CA GLN A 61 11.36 -2.18 13.43
C GLN A 61 10.86 -1.69 12.08
N PHE A 62 11.49 -0.64 11.58
CA PHE A 62 11.44 -0.25 10.18
C PHE A 62 12.77 -0.66 9.57
N VAL A 63 12.71 -1.35 8.44
CA VAL A 63 13.89 -1.87 7.75
C VAL A 63 13.82 -1.55 6.27
N TRP A 64 14.97 -1.60 5.62
CA TRP A 64 15.04 -1.64 4.17
C TRP A 64 15.99 -2.74 3.71
N TYR A 65 15.76 -3.24 2.51
CA TYR A 65 16.55 -4.27 1.85
C TYR A 65 17.20 -3.67 0.63
N GLU A 66 18.54 -3.60 0.65
CA GLU A 66 19.36 -2.94 -0.36
C GLU A 66 19.42 -3.75 -1.66
N ASN A 67 18.98 -3.17 -2.76
CA ASN A 67 19.02 -3.75 -4.08
C ASN A 67 20.48 -3.67 -4.64
N PRO A 68 21.06 -4.72 -5.26
CA PRO A 68 20.44 -5.98 -5.66
C PRO A 68 20.71 -7.12 -4.68
N THR A 69 21.36 -6.88 -3.58
CA THR A 69 21.81 -7.92 -2.65
C THR A 69 20.76 -8.34 -1.64
N TRP A 70 19.74 -7.51 -1.46
CA TRP A 70 18.71 -7.62 -0.43
C TRP A 70 19.29 -7.67 0.98
N ALA A 71 20.45 -7.05 1.18
CA ALA A 71 21.02 -6.88 2.50
C ALA A 71 20.07 -6.06 3.38
N LYS A 72 19.73 -6.58 4.57
CA LYS A 72 18.80 -5.96 5.50
C LYS A 72 19.47 -4.90 6.35
N HIS A 73 18.97 -3.69 6.34
CA HIS A 73 19.39 -2.58 7.18
C HIS A 73 18.24 -2.12 8.08
N VAL A 74 18.52 -1.88 9.36
CA VAL A 74 17.54 -1.38 10.32
C VAL A 74 17.55 0.14 10.28
N ILE A 75 16.45 0.75 9.78
CA ILE A 75 16.26 2.19 9.77
C ILE A 75 16.10 2.67 11.23
N THR A 76 15.20 2.04 11.96
CA THR A 76 14.96 2.28 13.39
C THR A 76 14.19 1.13 14.02
N ASP A 77 14.32 0.98 15.34
CA ASP A 77 13.64 -0.06 16.10
C ASP A 77 13.09 0.50 17.43
N ALA A 78 12.12 -0.20 17.98
CA ALA A 78 11.54 0.09 19.29
C ALA A 78 11.15 1.58 19.51
N LEU A 79 10.59 2.22 18.45
CA LEU A 79 10.16 3.63 18.53
C LEU A 79 9.02 3.84 19.52
N THR A 80 8.17 2.82 19.70
CA THR A 80 6.99 2.83 20.54
C THR A 80 6.80 1.48 21.24
N ASP A 81 5.98 1.43 22.28
CA ASP A 81 5.70 0.19 23.02
C ASP A 81 4.82 -0.79 22.21
N ARG A 82 4.09 -0.27 21.23
CA ARG A 82 3.18 -1.05 20.36
C ARG A 82 3.71 -1.16 18.94
N ASP A 83 2.98 -1.91 18.14
CA ASP A 83 3.37 -2.25 16.75
C ASP A 83 3.55 -1.01 15.88
N HIS A 84 4.51 -1.08 14.98
CA HIS A 84 4.66 -0.19 13.83
C HIS A 84 3.67 -0.62 12.74
N VAL A 85 3.10 0.31 11.97
CA VAL A 85 1.95 -0.02 11.13
C VAL A 85 2.06 0.42 9.68
N CYS A 86 2.75 1.51 9.38
CA CYS A 86 2.88 2.01 8.01
C CYS A 86 4.17 2.79 7.78
N ILE A 87 4.53 2.88 6.52
CA ILE A 87 5.71 3.59 6.03
C ILE A 87 5.35 4.34 4.74
N ALA A 88 5.86 5.56 4.61
CA ALA A 88 5.83 6.33 3.38
C ALA A 88 7.25 6.76 3.02
N ALA A 89 7.72 6.34 1.87
CA ALA A 89 9.01 6.72 1.31
C ALA A 89 8.78 7.38 -0.06
N ARG A 90 9.49 8.46 -0.33
CA ARG A 90 9.50 9.15 -1.63
C ARG A 90 10.65 10.16 -1.65
N ASP A 91 11.31 10.31 -2.78
CA ASP A 91 12.19 11.45 -3.05
C ASP A 91 11.31 12.71 -3.16
N ILE A 92 11.39 13.60 -2.16
CA ILE A 92 10.55 14.80 -2.06
C ILE A 92 11.31 16.09 -2.32
N ASP A 93 12.63 16.05 -2.41
CA ASP A 93 13.48 17.22 -2.66
C ASP A 93 14.30 17.11 -3.96
N GLY A 94 14.28 15.95 -4.62
CA GLY A 94 14.87 15.71 -5.93
C GLY A 94 16.36 15.37 -5.87
N ASP A 95 16.87 14.93 -4.72
CA ASP A 95 18.28 14.52 -4.56
C ASP A 95 18.56 13.08 -5.01
N GLY A 96 17.52 12.35 -5.43
CA GLY A 96 17.57 10.96 -5.87
C GLY A 96 17.49 9.94 -4.74
N LYS A 97 17.24 10.38 -3.49
CA LYS A 97 17.09 9.53 -2.31
C LYS A 97 15.74 9.79 -1.65
N CYS A 98 15.11 8.75 -1.13
CA CYS A 98 13.80 8.94 -0.51
C CYS A 98 13.87 9.50 0.91
N GLU A 99 12.91 10.37 1.26
CA GLU A 99 12.56 10.74 2.63
C GLU A 99 11.54 9.76 3.17
N ILE A 100 11.68 9.45 4.48
CA ILE A 100 10.86 8.43 5.13
C ILE A 100 10.06 9.04 6.28
N ALA A 101 8.75 8.76 6.27
CA ALA A 101 7.88 8.97 7.40
C ALA A 101 7.19 7.65 7.78
N VAL A 102 6.91 7.46 9.08
CA VAL A 102 6.41 6.19 9.60
C VAL A 102 5.27 6.40 10.60
N GLY A 103 4.38 5.41 10.66
CA GLY A 103 3.32 5.31 11.65
C GLY A 103 3.57 4.17 12.63
N ALA A 104 3.36 4.43 13.91
CA ALA A 104 3.61 3.48 14.98
C ALA A 104 2.57 3.61 16.10
N GLU A 105 2.78 2.96 17.24
CA GLU A 105 1.87 2.90 18.40
C GLU A 105 0.47 2.38 18.00
N TRP A 106 0.45 1.32 17.18
CA TRP A 106 -0.78 0.79 16.61
C TRP A 106 -1.67 0.11 17.64
N ASN A 107 -2.82 0.71 17.90
CA ASN A 107 -3.88 0.13 18.70
C ASN A 107 -5.25 0.64 18.19
N PRO A 108 -5.92 -0.09 17.29
CA PRO A 108 -7.20 0.35 16.73
C PRO A 108 -8.34 0.42 17.76
N GLY A 109 -8.18 -0.21 18.93
CA GLY A 109 -9.14 -0.17 20.02
C GLY A 109 -9.02 1.05 20.95
N ASP A 110 -7.90 1.78 20.89
CA ASP A 110 -7.71 3.01 21.66
C ASP A 110 -7.78 4.22 20.73
N THR A 111 -8.95 4.80 20.63
CA THR A 111 -9.22 5.94 19.74
C THR A 111 -8.89 7.29 20.39
N GLU A 112 -8.28 7.30 21.55
CA GLU A 112 -7.88 8.54 22.24
C GLU A 112 -6.37 8.74 22.27
N ASN A 113 -5.59 7.70 22.59
CA ASN A 113 -4.17 7.84 22.95
C ASN A 113 -3.22 7.09 22.01
N SER A 114 -3.73 6.19 21.15
CA SER A 114 -2.89 5.42 20.24
C SER A 114 -2.43 6.20 19.01
N GLY A 115 -1.55 5.58 18.25
CA GLY A 115 -0.98 6.17 17.04
C GLY A 115 0.26 7.01 17.32
N ALA A 116 1.10 7.12 16.32
CA ALA A 116 2.23 8.03 16.27
C ALA A 116 2.55 8.34 14.81
N VAL A 117 2.95 9.57 14.52
CA VAL A 117 3.50 9.99 13.24
C VAL A 117 4.92 10.47 13.47
N ILE A 118 5.88 9.90 12.75
CA ILE A 118 7.29 10.16 12.96
C ILE A 118 7.97 10.37 11.61
N TYR A 119 8.65 11.49 11.44
CA TYR A 119 9.58 11.71 10.35
C TYR A 119 10.95 11.16 10.75
N LEU A 120 11.64 10.53 9.82
CA LEU A 120 12.97 9.96 10.07
C LEU A 120 14.02 10.80 9.34
N GLU A 121 14.90 11.46 10.09
CA GLU A 121 16.04 12.18 9.53
C GLU A 121 17.14 11.17 9.15
N ALA A 122 17.49 11.16 7.88
CA ALA A 122 18.51 10.27 7.36
C ALA A 122 19.93 10.65 7.86
N PRO A 123 20.75 9.67 8.27
CA PRO A 123 22.18 9.88 8.43
C PRO A 123 22.90 10.00 7.07
N GLU A 124 24.14 10.44 7.07
CA GLU A 124 24.98 10.50 5.88
C GLU A 124 25.14 9.11 5.23
N ASP A 125 25.50 8.10 6.03
CA ASP A 125 25.44 6.69 5.63
C ASP A 125 24.06 6.13 5.99
N ARG A 126 23.18 5.98 5.02
CA ARG A 126 21.79 5.56 5.20
C ARG A 126 21.62 4.12 5.69
N ARG A 127 22.70 3.33 5.73
CA ARG A 127 22.74 2.00 6.37
C ARG A 127 22.75 2.08 7.90
N GLN A 128 23.08 3.25 8.47
CA GLN A 128 23.01 3.52 9.90
C GLN A 128 21.57 3.83 10.34
N LYS A 129 21.31 3.79 11.66
CA LYS A 129 19.99 4.15 12.20
C LYS A 129 19.68 5.62 12.00
N TRP A 130 18.44 5.89 11.61
CA TRP A 130 17.91 7.22 11.36
C TRP A 130 17.39 7.85 12.65
N THR A 131 17.40 9.18 12.72
CA THR A 131 16.96 9.94 13.88
C THR A 131 15.46 10.21 13.82
N PRO A 132 14.66 9.78 14.82
CA PRO A 132 13.21 10.00 14.80
C PRO A 132 12.85 11.42 15.24
N VAL A 133 11.98 12.08 14.47
CA VAL A 133 11.34 13.35 14.80
C VAL A 133 9.84 13.08 14.95
N LYS A 134 9.33 13.15 16.19
CA LYS A 134 7.91 12.93 16.49
C LYS A 134 7.09 14.14 16.07
N LEU A 135 5.99 13.90 15.37
CA LEU A 135 5.04 14.91 14.94
C LEU A 135 3.76 14.85 15.80
N SER A 136 3.00 15.94 15.81
CA SER A 136 1.62 15.91 16.34
C SER A 136 0.78 14.94 15.50
N HIS A 137 -0.16 14.23 16.10
CA HIS A 137 -0.94 13.22 15.39
C HIS A 137 -2.36 13.07 15.92
N GLU A 138 -3.24 12.55 15.08
CA GLU A 138 -4.53 12.00 15.48
C GLU A 138 -4.35 10.54 15.95
N PRO A 139 -5.26 10.00 16.78
CA PRO A 139 -5.17 8.60 17.21
C PRO A 139 -5.32 7.63 16.06
N THR A 140 -4.98 6.37 16.29
CA THR A 140 -5.15 5.26 15.33
C THR A 140 -4.50 5.50 13.97
N THR A 141 -3.30 6.13 13.92
CA THR A 141 -2.49 6.27 12.70
C THR A 141 -2.43 4.94 11.97
N HIS A 142 -2.83 4.89 10.68
CA HIS A 142 -2.99 3.63 9.96
C HIS A 142 -2.27 3.60 8.61
N ARG A 143 -2.41 4.64 7.79
CA ARG A 143 -1.75 4.74 6.47
C ARG A 143 -1.22 6.14 6.25
N MET A 144 -0.22 6.28 5.40
CA MET A 144 0.33 7.57 5.01
C MET A 144 0.98 7.52 3.62
N ARG A 145 1.03 8.67 2.94
CA ARG A 145 1.72 8.86 1.66
C ARG A 145 2.24 10.28 1.54
N TRP A 146 3.39 10.44 0.86
CA TRP A 146 3.83 11.74 0.37
C TRP A 146 3.03 12.12 -0.87
N VAL A 147 2.50 13.33 -0.91
CA VAL A 147 1.59 13.82 -1.95
C VAL A 147 2.06 15.17 -2.46
N ARG A 148 2.25 15.31 -3.78
CA ARG A 148 2.63 16.59 -4.37
C ARG A 148 1.48 17.59 -4.27
N ASN A 149 1.78 18.74 -3.67
CA ASN A 149 0.83 19.83 -3.51
C ASN A 149 0.86 20.80 -4.71
N ARG A 150 -0.01 21.80 -4.67
CA ARG A 150 -0.14 22.83 -5.72
C ARG A 150 1.07 23.75 -5.88
N GLU A 151 1.98 23.77 -4.91
CA GLU A 151 3.25 24.50 -4.98
C GLU A 151 4.39 23.66 -5.57
N GLY A 152 4.11 22.41 -5.96
CA GLY A 152 5.11 21.45 -6.44
C GLY A 152 5.94 20.81 -5.33
N LYS A 153 5.67 21.13 -4.06
CA LYS A 153 6.26 20.48 -2.88
C LYS A 153 5.47 19.25 -2.49
N PHE A 154 5.98 18.50 -1.51
CA PHE A 154 5.32 17.31 -1.00
C PHE A 154 4.85 17.50 0.45
N ASP A 155 3.60 17.15 0.68
CA ASP A 155 3.00 17.07 2.00
C ASP A 155 2.85 15.60 2.41
N LEU A 156 3.03 15.30 3.70
CA LEU A 156 2.75 13.98 4.23
C LEU A 156 1.26 13.89 4.58
N VAL A 157 0.49 13.12 3.80
CA VAL A 157 -0.91 12.85 4.12
C VAL A 157 -1.00 11.62 4.99
N VAL A 158 -1.64 11.77 6.16
CA VAL A 158 -1.83 10.72 7.17
C VAL A 158 -3.31 10.41 7.33
N VAL A 159 -3.63 9.12 7.26
CA VAL A 159 -4.99 8.58 7.37
C VAL A 159 -5.07 7.76 8.67
N PRO A 160 -5.73 8.27 9.71
CA PRO A 160 -6.09 7.48 10.89
C PRO A 160 -7.18 6.46 10.54
N LEU A 161 -7.33 5.38 11.30
CA LEU A 161 -8.41 4.43 11.11
C LEU A 161 -9.75 4.97 11.66
N HIS A 162 -9.73 5.59 12.83
CA HIS A 162 -10.89 6.14 13.54
C HIS A 162 -10.71 7.60 13.90
N GLY A 163 -11.81 8.35 14.04
CA GLY A 163 -11.81 9.66 14.67
C GLY A 163 -11.60 9.56 16.19
N ARG A 164 -11.14 10.65 16.79
CA ARG A 164 -10.87 10.72 18.24
C ARG A 164 -12.15 10.46 19.04
N GLY A 165 -12.09 9.51 19.99
CA GLY A 165 -13.23 9.07 20.80
C GLY A 165 -14.29 8.27 20.03
N ASN A 166 -14.02 7.91 18.80
CA ASN A 166 -14.93 7.14 17.97
C ASN A 166 -15.00 5.68 18.44
N VAL A 167 -16.18 5.12 18.52
CA VAL A 167 -16.41 3.73 18.90
C VAL A 167 -17.09 2.98 17.77
N LYS A 168 -16.39 2.03 17.16
CA LYS A 168 -16.90 1.18 16.07
C LYS A 168 -17.42 1.97 14.85
N GLY A 169 -16.81 3.11 14.55
CA GLY A 169 -17.24 3.97 13.46
C GLY A 169 -18.36 4.96 13.83
N GLU A 170 -18.74 5.07 15.11
CA GLU A 170 -19.70 6.05 15.60
C GLU A 170 -19.00 7.11 16.45
N GLY A 171 -19.38 8.37 16.31
CA GLY A 171 -18.81 9.51 17.05
C GLY A 171 -18.09 10.50 16.13
N ALA A 172 -16.92 10.99 16.53
CA ALA A 172 -16.19 11.97 15.74
C ALA A 172 -15.68 11.41 14.41
N GLY A 173 -15.69 12.22 13.38
CA GLY A 173 -15.09 11.90 12.09
C GLY A 173 -13.57 11.74 12.17
N VAL A 174 -13.02 10.96 11.27
CA VAL A 174 -11.58 10.82 11.06
C VAL A 174 -11.03 12.16 10.57
N ARG A 175 -9.90 12.60 11.09
CA ARG A 175 -9.19 13.76 10.57
C ARG A 175 -8.01 13.31 9.71
N VAL A 176 -8.23 13.20 8.42
CA VAL A 176 -7.15 13.01 7.45
C VAL A 176 -6.43 14.33 7.29
N LEU A 177 -5.14 14.38 7.63
CA LEU A 177 -4.34 15.60 7.65
C LEU A 177 -3.20 15.53 6.65
N ALA A 178 -2.96 16.64 5.95
CA ALA A 178 -1.74 16.89 5.20
C ALA A 178 -0.79 17.71 6.08
N TYR A 179 0.41 17.21 6.31
CA TYR A 179 1.47 17.82 7.09
C TYR A 179 2.46 18.51 6.16
N HIS A 180 2.68 19.79 6.34
CA HIS A 180 3.60 20.61 5.56
C HIS A 180 4.98 20.57 6.19
N LYS A 181 5.93 19.87 5.54
CA LYS A 181 7.30 19.73 6.05
C LYS A 181 8.02 21.08 6.06
N PRO A 182 8.45 21.59 7.24
CA PRO A 182 9.30 22.78 7.30
C PRO A 182 10.73 22.48 6.81
N ILE A 183 11.53 23.52 6.58
CA ILE A 183 12.93 23.38 6.20
C ILE A 183 13.70 22.61 7.27
N ASP A 184 13.58 23.01 8.54
CA ASP A 184 14.08 22.22 9.67
C ASP A 184 12.95 21.29 10.16
N PRO A 185 13.05 19.97 9.95
CA PRO A 185 11.97 19.05 10.28
C PRO A 185 11.68 18.94 11.79
N ARG A 186 12.55 19.46 12.65
CA ARG A 186 12.35 19.52 14.12
C ARG A 186 11.41 20.64 14.55
N GLN A 187 11.13 21.60 13.66
CA GLN A 187 10.12 22.62 13.90
C GLN A 187 8.71 22.02 13.78
N PRO A 188 7.69 22.62 14.43
CA PRO A 188 6.31 22.17 14.29
C PRO A 188 5.85 22.16 12.84
N TRP A 189 5.27 21.05 12.39
CA TRP A 189 4.69 20.94 11.06
C TRP A 189 3.26 21.49 11.07
N ALA A 190 2.99 22.48 10.23
CA ALA A 190 1.63 22.94 9.99
C ALA A 190 0.80 21.84 9.34
N THR A 191 -0.52 21.83 9.58
CA THR A 191 -1.41 20.81 9.01
C THR A 191 -2.61 21.45 8.32
N THR A 192 -3.08 20.80 7.26
CA THR A 192 -4.34 21.13 6.57
C THR A 192 -5.27 19.92 6.62
N LEU A 193 -6.56 20.16 6.91
CA LEU A 193 -7.57 19.11 6.87
C LEU A 193 -7.85 18.71 5.42
N VAL A 194 -7.64 17.44 5.10
CA VAL A 194 -7.95 16.84 3.80
C VAL A 194 -9.38 16.34 3.78
N GLN A 195 -9.76 15.53 4.79
CA GLN A 195 -11.08 14.91 4.89
C GLN A 195 -11.46 14.79 6.37
N GLY A 196 -12.72 15.06 6.73
CA GLY A 196 -13.18 15.06 8.12
C GLY A 196 -14.60 14.49 8.32
N THR A 197 -15.23 13.99 7.26
CA THR A 197 -16.63 13.51 7.29
C THR A 197 -16.77 11.98 7.32
N MET A 198 -15.70 11.24 7.02
CA MET A 198 -15.67 9.79 7.19
C MET A 198 -15.42 9.43 8.66
N HIS A 199 -15.95 8.31 9.14
CA HIS A 199 -15.83 7.89 10.53
C HIS A 199 -14.93 6.66 10.73
N LEU A 200 -14.72 5.89 9.65
CA LEU A 200 -13.80 4.77 9.63
C LEU A 200 -13.17 4.68 8.23
N THR A 201 -11.91 5.07 8.13
CA THR A 201 -11.09 4.99 6.92
C THR A 201 -10.16 3.78 6.99
N HIS A 202 -9.73 3.24 5.86
CA HIS A 202 -8.82 2.09 5.87
C HIS A 202 -7.57 2.33 5.03
N ASN A 203 -7.70 2.69 3.77
CA ASN A 203 -6.54 2.91 2.90
C ASN A 203 -6.72 4.11 1.98
N LEU A 204 -5.61 4.51 1.36
CA LEU A 204 -5.57 5.58 0.36
C LEU A 204 -4.73 5.16 -0.84
N ASP A 205 -5.01 5.80 -1.97
CA ASP A 205 -4.17 5.78 -3.16
C ASP A 205 -3.84 7.20 -3.61
N VAL A 206 -2.66 7.42 -4.21
CA VAL A 206 -2.23 8.70 -4.77
C VAL A 206 -2.42 8.66 -6.28
N ILE A 207 -3.20 9.62 -6.80
CA ILE A 207 -3.45 9.75 -8.23
C ILE A 207 -2.53 10.82 -8.78
N SER A 208 -1.58 10.42 -9.61
CA SER A 208 -0.72 11.35 -10.35
C SER A 208 -1.42 11.81 -11.62
N ASN A 209 -1.51 13.12 -11.80
CA ASN A 209 -2.04 13.76 -13.02
C ASN A 209 -0.92 14.22 -13.97
N GLY A 210 0.33 13.87 -13.66
CA GLY A 210 1.52 14.28 -14.41
C GLY A 210 2.65 14.73 -13.48
N ALA A 211 3.86 14.88 -14.05
CA ALA A 211 5.06 15.12 -13.26
C ALA A 211 5.08 16.47 -12.52
N SER A 212 4.32 17.47 -12.98
CA SER A 212 4.28 18.83 -12.40
C SER A 212 2.93 19.17 -11.78
N GLU A 213 1.92 18.32 -11.97
CA GLU A 213 0.57 18.60 -11.50
C GLU A 213 0.38 18.22 -10.03
N PRO A 214 -0.48 18.91 -9.28
CA PRO A 214 -0.86 18.48 -7.95
C PRO A 214 -1.51 17.10 -8.01
N GLU A 215 -1.13 16.25 -7.06
CA GLU A 215 -1.68 14.91 -6.95
C GLU A 215 -3.01 14.92 -6.21
N GLU A 216 -3.82 13.95 -6.47
CA GLU A 216 -5.11 13.73 -5.84
C GLU A 216 -5.07 12.45 -5.01
N LEU A 217 -6.11 12.22 -4.22
CA LEU A 217 -6.22 11.02 -3.38
C LEU A 217 -7.52 10.28 -3.65
N LEU A 218 -7.46 8.96 -3.57
CA LEU A 218 -8.61 8.13 -3.27
C LEU A 218 -8.55 7.73 -1.80
N LEU A 219 -9.64 7.85 -1.09
CA LEU A 219 -9.80 7.32 0.27
C LEU A 219 -10.90 6.27 0.25
N GLY A 220 -10.62 5.11 0.84
CA GLY A 220 -11.57 4.03 1.06
C GLY A 220 -11.89 3.89 2.55
N GLY A 221 -13.14 3.62 2.86
CA GLY A 221 -13.59 3.43 4.22
C GLY A 221 -15.01 2.93 4.34
N ARG A 222 -15.58 2.96 5.54
CA ARG A 222 -16.94 2.50 5.82
C ARG A 222 -17.99 3.24 4.97
N GLU A 223 -17.81 4.52 4.78
CA GLU A 223 -18.73 5.38 4.03
C GLU A 223 -18.57 5.27 2.51
N GLY A 224 -17.65 4.46 2.03
CA GLY A 224 -17.42 4.22 0.61
C GLY A 224 -16.08 4.74 0.10
N ILE A 225 -16.11 5.33 -1.10
CA ILE A 225 -14.93 5.78 -1.82
C ILE A 225 -15.08 7.26 -2.15
N VAL A 226 -14.13 8.07 -1.72
CA VAL A 226 -14.08 9.49 -2.05
C VAL A 226 -12.75 9.85 -2.73
N ARG A 227 -12.82 10.62 -3.81
CA ARG A 227 -11.68 11.26 -4.46
C ARG A 227 -11.53 12.66 -3.89
N MET A 228 -10.34 12.98 -3.40
CA MET A 228 -9.98 14.28 -2.85
C MET A 228 -9.13 15.04 -3.88
N ILE A 229 -9.57 16.23 -4.25
CA ILE A 229 -8.96 17.06 -5.30
C ILE A 229 -8.45 18.33 -4.65
N GLN A 230 -7.20 18.70 -4.90
CA GLN A 230 -6.62 19.94 -4.43
C GLN A 230 -7.18 21.14 -5.19
N THR A 231 -7.67 22.14 -4.47
CA THR A 231 -8.19 23.42 -5.01
C THR A 231 -7.46 24.62 -4.39
N GLU A 232 -7.73 25.81 -4.86
CA GLU A 232 -7.19 27.05 -4.27
C GLU A 232 -7.64 27.26 -2.81
N SER A 233 -8.83 26.78 -2.46
CA SER A 233 -9.42 26.91 -1.13
C SER A 233 -9.19 25.71 -0.21
N GLY A 234 -8.37 24.71 -0.62
CA GLY A 234 -8.12 23.49 0.12
C GLY A 234 -8.49 22.23 -0.67
N TRP A 235 -9.12 21.25 -0.05
CA TRP A 235 -9.49 19.99 -0.66
C TRP A 235 -10.98 19.91 -0.95
N ALA A 236 -11.34 19.44 -2.14
CA ALA A 236 -12.72 19.19 -2.57
C ALA A 236 -12.99 17.69 -2.68
N GLU A 237 -14.17 17.26 -2.21
CA GLU A 237 -14.63 15.88 -2.28
C GLU A 237 -15.35 15.59 -3.60
N ARG A 238 -15.11 14.41 -4.18
CA ARG A 238 -15.90 13.80 -5.26
C ARG A 238 -16.11 12.33 -4.93
N TRP A 239 -17.34 11.96 -4.63
CA TRP A 239 -17.68 10.58 -4.26
C TRP A 239 -17.74 9.69 -5.50
N ILE A 240 -17.05 8.56 -5.44
CA ILE A 240 -17.14 7.46 -6.41
C ILE A 240 -18.31 6.55 -6.04
N SER A 241 -18.42 6.24 -4.74
CA SER A 241 -19.52 5.45 -4.18
C SER A 241 -19.76 5.93 -2.74
N ARG A 242 -21.05 6.10 -2.39
CA ARG A 242 -21.47 6.35 -1.00
C ARG A 242 -22.20 5.14 -0.47
N HIS A 243 -21.71 4.62 0.65
CA HIS A 243 -22.35 3.54 1.38
C HIS A 243 -23.26 4.16 2.43
N THR A 244 -24.54 3.83 2.34
CA THR A 244 -25.59 4.36 3.21
C THR A 244 -26.36 3.21 3.88
N PRO A 245 -27.02 3.41 5.04
CA PRO A 245 -27.70 2.33 5.75
C PRO A 245 -28.82 1.63 4.96
N ASP A 246 -29.38 2.30 3.96
CA ASP A 246 -30.38 1.73 3.03
C ASP A 246 -29.76 0.87 1.92
N ARG A 247 -28.44 0.78 1.86
CA ARG A 247 -27.71 -0.08 0.93
C ARG A 247 -26.81 -1.08 1.68
N PRO A 248 -27.41 -2.07 2.35
CA PRO A 248 -26.69 -2.99 3.22
C PRO A 248 -25.69 -3.90 2.49
N GLU A 249 -25.79 -4.01 1.16
CA GLU A 249 -24.82 -4.72 0.31
C GLU A 249 -23.47 -3.98 0.21
N LEU A 250 -23.44 -2.69 0.56
CA LEU A 250 -22.25 -1.85 0.57
C LEU A 250 -21.74 -1.72 2.02
N GLN A 251 -20.81 -2.56 2.43
CA GLN A 251 -20.36 -2.70 3.82
C GLN A 251 -18.97 -2.13 4.10
N GLY A 252 -18.58 -1.11 3.35
CA GLY A 252 -17.27 -0.45 3.48
C GLY A 252 -16.23 -1.00 2.51
N VAL A 253 -15.15 -0.22 2.36
CA VAL A 253 -14.03 -0.46 1.45
C VAL A 253 -12.76 -0.56 2.28
N GLY A 254 -12.04 -1.68 2.14
CA GLY A 254 -10.74 -1.88 2.78
C GLY A 254 -9.60 -1.29 1.95
N GLU A 255 -9.37 -1.87 0.78
CA GLU A 255 -8.35 -1.42 -0.15
C GLU A 255 -8.96 -0.64 -1.31
N VAL A 256 -8.25 0.37 -1.80
CA VAL A 256 -8.68 1.20 -2.92
C VAL A 256 -7.50 1.58 -3.80
N ARG A 257 -7.63 1.36 -5.12
CA ARG A 257 -6.60 1.77 -6.09
C ARG A 257 -7.25 2.33 -7.35
N MET A 258 -6.69 3.42 -7.88
CA MET A 258 -7.00 3.87 -9.23
C MET A 258 -6.47 2.84 -10.25
N SER A 259 -7.32 2.44 -11.18
CA SER A 259 -6.99 1.48 -12.22
C SER A 259 -7.41 2.02 -13.60
N ALA A 260 -7.06 1.30 -14.66
CA ALA A 260 -7.46 1.65 -16.02
C ALA A 260 -7.72 0.38 -16.84
N LEU A 261 -8.84 0.40 -17.56
CA LEU A 261 -9.20 -0.59 -18.58
C LEU A 261 -8.57 -0.24 -19.94
N GLY A 262 -8.79 -1.08 -20.93
CA GLY A 262 -8.42 -0.80 -22.33
C GLY A 262 -8.91 0.57 -22.80
N GLY A 263 -8.16 1.20 -23.71
CA GLY A 263 -8.44 2.56 -24.17
C GLY A 263 -8.19 3.66 -23.13
N GLY A 264 -7.53 3.35 -21.98
CA GLY A 264 -7.23 4.31 -20.92
C GLY A 264 -8.44 4.71 -20.06
N LYS A 265 -9.53 3.96 -20.13
CA LYS A 265 -10.75 4.22 -19.36
C LYS A 265 -10.50 4.00 -17.87
N MET A 266 -10.51 5.09 -17.12
CA MET A 266 -10.27 5.06 -15.66
C MET A 266 -11.37 4.30 -14.92
N CYS A 267 -10.96 3.52 -13.92
CA CYS A 267 -11.83 2.80 -13.00
C CYS A 267 -11.17 2.72 -11.61
N VAL A 268 -11.90 2.28 -10.60
CA VAL A 268 -11.38 2.09 -9.25
C VAL A 268 -11.54 0.63 -8.85
N ALA A 269 -10.44 0.00 -8.44
CA ALA A 269 -10.44 -1.34 -7.87
C ALA A 269 -10.46 -1.27 -6.35
N THR A 270 -11.22 -2.18 -5.71
CA THR A 270 -11.38 -2.22 -4.25
C THR A 270 -11.43 -3.65 -3.73
N ILE A 271 -11.14 -3.82 -2.43
CA ILE A 271 -11.49 -5.02 -1.66
C ILE A 271 -12.64 -4.68 -0.73
N GLU A 272 -13.71 -5.47 -0.78
CA GLU A 272 -14.96 -5.25 -0.03
C GLU A 272 -15.53 -6.55 0.58
N PRO A 273 -16.26 -6.40 1.71
CA PRO A 273 -16.17 -5.29 2.65
C PRO A 273 -14.75 -5.15 3.21
N MET A 274 -14.49 -4.26 4.17
CA MET A 274 -13.16 -4.17 4.80
C MET A 274 -12.63 -5.54 5.21
N HIS A 275 -11.40 -5.92 4.77
CA HIS A 275 -10.82 -7.26 4.91
C HIS A 275 -11.76 -8.36 4.38
N GLY A 276 -12.48 -8.05 3.30
CA GLY A 276 -13.55 -8.90 2.79
C GLY A 276 -13.10 -9.97 1.80
N ASN A 277 -14.10 -10.48 1.10
CA ASN A 277 -13.93 -11.57 0.15
C ASN A 277 -14.10 -11.14 -1.31
N GLN A 278 -14.41 -9.88 -1.58
CA GLN A 278 -14.69 -9.42 -2.93
C GLN A 278 -13.59 -8.52 -3.48
N LEU A 279 -13.13 -8.81 -4.70
CA LEU A 279 -12.50 -7.84 -5.58
C LEU A 279 -13.59 -7.17 -6.40
N VAL A 280 -13.68 -5.85 -6.30
CA VAL A 280 -14.73 -5.05 -6.92
C VAL A 280 -14.12 -3.98 -7.82
N LEU A 281 -14.78 -3.70 -8.93
CA LEU A 281 -14.45 -2.61 -9.83
C LEU A 281 -15.58 -1.59 -9.87
N TYR A 282 -15.23 -0.30 -9.74
CA TYR A 282 -16.13 0.82 -9.97
C TYR A 282 -15.77 1.49 -11.30
N MET A 283 -16.74 1.64 -12.17
CA MET A 283 -16.61 2.26 -13.48
C MET A 283 -17.46 3.51 -13.56
N PRO A 284 -16.98 4.61 -14.17
CA PRO A 284 -17.81 5.77 -14.39
C PRO A 284 -18.98 5.40 -15.32
N PRO A 285 -20.17 6.01 -15.12
CA PRO A 285 -21.29 5.82 -16.04
C PRO A 285 -20.93 6.33 -17.45
N PRO A 286 -21.63 5.81 -18.50
CA PRO A 286 -21.32 6.16 -19.91
C PRO A 286 -21.37 7.64 -20.24
N GLU A 287 -22.26 8.39 -19.57
CA GLU A 287 -22.42 9.84 -19.72
C GLU A 287 -21.33 10.67 -18.98
N GLY A 288 -20.35 10.01 -18.43
CA GLY A 288 -19.28 10.61 -17.65
C GLY A 288 -19.43 10.44 -16.15
N PRO A 289 -18.39 10.70 -15.36
CA PRO A 289 -18.39 10.50 -13.92
C PRO A 289 -19.34 11.48 -13.24
N LYS A 290 -20.36 10.93 -12.55
CA LYS A 290 -21.23 11.65 -11.64
C LYS A 290 -20.90 11.34 -10.20
N ASP A 291 -21.11 12.28 -9.31
CA ASP A 291 -20.82 12.14 -7.89
C ASP A 291 -21.64 11.01 -7.27
N GLY A 292 -20.98 9.99 -6.73
CA GLY A 292 -21.61 8.85 -6.04
C GLY A 292 -22.32 7.80 -6.91
N GLU A 293 -22.23 7.90 -8.25
CA GLU A 293 -23.01 7.06 -9.17
C GLU A 293 -22.18 6.12 -10.05
N TRP A 294 -20.98 5.72 -9.63
CA TRP A 294 -20.17 4.78 -10.39
C TRP A 294 -20.76 3.36 -10.34
N VAL A 295 -20.68 2.65 -11.46
CA VAL A 295 -21.23 1.29 -11.59
C VAL A 295 -20.31 0.30 -10.88
N ARG A 296 -20.84 -0.36 -9.84
CA ARG A 296 -20.16 -1.41 -9.07
C ARG A 296 -20.26 -2.77 -9.79
N ARG A 297 -19.15 -3.46 -9.95
CA ARG A 297 -19.05 -4.82 -10.51
C ARG A 297 -18.13 -5.68 -9.66
N VAL A 298 -18.61 -6.82 -9.19
CA VAL A 298 -17.78 -7.84 -8.53
C VAL A 298 -17.01 -8.61 -9.60
N ILE A 299 -15.69 -8.72 -9.41
CA ILE A 299 -14.77 -9.44 -10.29
C ILE A 299 -14.48 -10.84 -9.73
N ASP A 300 -14.28 -10.92 -8.42
CA ASP A 300 -14.00 -12.17 -7.70
C ASP A 300 -14.64 -12.06 -6.30
N ASP A 301 -15.20 -13.12 -5.78
CA ASP A 301 -15.84 -13.17 -4.45
C ASP A 301 -15.30 -14.30 -3.55
N ALA A 302 -14.17 -14.89 -3.96
CA ALA A 302 -13.56 -16.03 -3.30
C ALA A 302 -12.33 -15.68 -2.44
N LEU A 303 -12.03 -14.39 -2.23
CA LEU A 303 -10.98 -13.96 -1.33
C LEU A 303 -11.32 -14.34 0.12
N VAL A 304 -10.30 -14.57 0.95
CA VAL A 304 -10.50 -14.83 2.39
C VAL A 304 -9.61 -13.89 3.18
N ASP A 305 -10.23 -12.89 3.82
CA ASP A 305 -9.50 -11.82 4.50
C ASP A 305 -8.57 -11.07 3.51
N GLY A 306 -9.13 -10.56 2.42
CA GLY A 306 -8.43 -9.76 1.41
C GLY A 306 -7.87 -8.49 2.03
N HIS A 307 -6.57 -8.21 1.82
CA HIS A 307 -5.92 -7.11 2.53
C HIS A 307 -4.90 -6.34 1.69
N ALA A 308 -4.41 -6.88 0.61
CA ALA A 308 -3.41 -6.24 -0.25
C ALA A 308 -3.97 -6.02 -1.65
N LEU A 309 -3.78 -4.83 -2.21
CA LEU A 309 -4.25 -4.44 -3.54
C LEU A 309 -3.25 -3.51 -4.21
N ALA A 310 -2.84 -3.85 -5.42
CA ALA A 310 -2.05 -2.97 -6.28
C ALA A 310 -2.60 -2.97 -7.71
N SER A 311 -2.40 -1.87 -8.45
CA SER A 311 -2.85 -1.74 -9.83
C SER A 311 -1.84 -0.97 -10.66
N ARG A 312 -1.31 -1.60 -11.72
CA ARG A 312 -0.34 -1.03 -12.64
C ARG A 312 -0.44 -1.70 -14.01
N ASP A 313 -0.01 -1.03 -15.07
CA ASP A 313 0.26 -1.70 -16.35
C ASP A 313 1.53 -2.55 -16.18
N LEU A 314 1.31 -3.78 -15.72
CA LEU A 314 2.35 -4.74 -15.39
C LEU A 314 2.77 -5.53 -16.64
N LEU A 315 1.85 -5.75 -17.56
CA LEU A 315 2.07 -6.55 -18.75
C LEU A 315 2.36 -5.71 -20.01
N GLY A 316 2.48 -4.39 -19.88
CA GLY A 316 2.71 -3.50 -21.03
C GLY A 316 1.54 -3.47 -22.03
N MET A 317 0.32 -3.74 -21.58
CA MET A 317 -0.87 -3.86 -22.45
C MET A 317 -1.61 -2.54 -22.65
N GLY A 318 -1.16 -1.44 -22.02
CA GLY A 318 -1.84 -0.15 -22.05
C GLY A 318 -3.11 -0.08 -21.18
N ASN A 319 -3.37 -1.13 -20.41
CA ASN A 319 -4.34 -1.18 -19.32
C ASN A 319 -3.65 -1.62 -18.02
N ARG A 320 -4.32 -1.50 -16.90
CA ARG A 320 -3.72 -1.89 -15.62
C ARG A 320 -4.22 -3.27 -15.18
N GLN A 321 -3.28 -4.12 -14.81
CA GLN A 321 -3.56 -5.36 -14.11
C GLN A 321 -3.78 -5.06 -12.64
N ILE A 322 -4.56 -5.92 -12.00
CA ILE A 322 -4.91 -5.81 -10.58
C ILE A 322 -4.29 -7.00 -9.86
N VAL A 323 -3.44 -6.72 -8.88
CA VAL A 323 -2.83 -7.74 -8.01
C VAL A 323 -3.49 -7.67 -6.64
N VAL A 324 -3.98 -8.79 -6.16
CA VAL A 324 -4.63 -8.92 -4.86
C VAL A 324 -3.95 -9.99 -4.02
N GLY A 325 -3.75 -9.67 -2.75
CA GLY A 325 -3.32 -10.60 -1.74
C GLY A 325 -4.37 -10.82 -0.66
N TRP A 326 -4.44 -12.02 -0.13
CA TRP A 326 -5.31 -12.36 0.99
C TRP A 326 -4.57 -13.19 2.03
N ARG A 327 -5.01 -13.12 3.28
CA ARG A 327 -4.25 -13.66 4.41
C ARG A 327 -4.96 -14.71 5.23
N SER A 328 -6.18 -15.11 4.91
CA SER A 328 -7.10 -15.98 5.61
C SER A 328 -7.24 -15.71 7.12
N SER A 329 -8.45 -15.79 7.66
CA SER A 329 -8.63 -15.71 9.11
C SER A 329 -8.21 -17.03 9.77
N GLN A 330 -7.74 -16.98 11.02
CA GLN A 330 -7.41 -18.19 11.80
C GLN A 330 -8.60 -19.13 12.03
N LYS A 331 -9.83 -18.68 11.76
CA LYS A 331 -11.07 -19.43 12.03
C LYS A 331 -11.55 -20.28 10.85
N VAL A 332 -11.05 -20.03 9.65
CA VAL A 332 -11.45 -20.75 8.44
C VAL A 332 -10.17 -21.06 7.66
N GLY A 333 -9.80 -22.28 7.56
CA GLY A 333 -8.51 -22.75 7.07
C GLY A 333 -8.30 -22.87 5.56
N PRO A 334 -8.70 -21.93 4.69
CA PRO A 334 -8.33 -21.99 3.30
C PRO A 334 -6.98 -21.34 3.03
N ARG A 335 -6.50 -21.57 1.86
CA ARG A 335 -5.25 -21.10 1.29
C ARG A 335 -5.12 -19.59 1.38
N VAL A 336 -3.92 -19.13 1.65
CA VAL A 336 -3.47 -17.75 1.46
C VAL A 336 -2.83 -17.61 0.10
N GLY A 337 -2.66 -16.40 -0.43
CA GLY A 337 -1.97 -16.24 -1.71
C GLY A 337 -1.98 -14.83 -2.27
N VAL A 338 -1.40 -14.75 -3.46
CA VAL A 338 -1.38 -13.56 -4.31
C VAL A 338 -1.87 -13.97 -5.70
N LYS A 339 -2.75 -13.19 -6.28
CA LYS A 339 -3.35 -13.46 -7.59
C LYS A 339 -3.42 -12.17 -8.41
N MET A 340 -3.17 -12.29 -9.70
CA MET A 340 -3.29 -11.20 -10.65
C MET A 340 -4.52 -11.40 -11.53
N TRP A 341 -5.24 -10.30 -11.81
CA TRP A 341 -6.35 -10.25 -12.75
C TRP A 341 -6.07 -9.26 -13.87
N TRP A 342 -6.54 -9.58 -15.08
CA TRP A 342 -6.51 -8.68 -16.24
C TRP A 342 -7.72 -8.88 -17.13
N THR A 343 -8.00 -7.89 -17.96
CA THR A 343 -8.97 -7.98 -19.06
C THR A 343 -8.47 -7.20 -20.24
N THR A 344 -8.79 -7.66 -21.45
CA THR A 344 -8.56 -6.92 -22.69
C THR A 344 -9.77 -6.10 -23.12
N LYS A 345 -10.90 -6.21 -22.37
CA LYS A 345 -12.16 -5.55 -22.72
C LYS A 345 -12.29 -4.18 -22.06
N GLU A 346 -12.65 -3.18 -22.86
CA GLU A 346 -12.87 -1.80 -22.40
C GLU A 346 -14.15 -1.63 -21.55
N ASP A 347 -15.09 -2.57 -21.64
CA ASP A 347 -16.31 -2.57 -20.86
C ASP A 347 -16.15 -3.15 -19.43
N GLY A 348 -14.93 -3.58 -19.08
CA GLY A 348 -14.62 -4.21 -17.81
C GLY A 348 -15.23 -5.61 -17.64
N GLY A 349 -15.51 -6.31 -18.72
CA GLY A 349 -15.92 -7.72 -18.73
C GLY A 349 -14.77 -8.67 -19.01
N GLY A 350 -15.03 -9.99 -18.97
CA GLY A 350 -14.11 -11.03 -19.45
C GLY A 350 -12.76 -11.10 -18.72
N TRP A 351 -12.79 -10.92 -17.40
CA TRP A 351 -11.59 -11.01 -16.56
C TRP A 351 -10.96 -12.40 -16.61
N GLN A 352 -9.65 -12.40 -16.74
CA GLN A 352 -8.78 -13.56 -16.59
C GLN A 352 -7.94 -13.39 -15.33
N SER A 353 -7.38 -14.48 -14.82
CA SER A 353 -6.54 -14.42 -13.63
C SER A 353 -5.49 -15.52 -13.61
N VAL A 354 -4.38 -15.24 -12.93
CA VAL A 354 -3.32 -16.21 -12.63
C VAL A 354 -2.97 -16.14 -11.15
N LEU A 355 -2.80 -17.30 -10.53
CA LEU A 355 -2.31 -17.42 -9.17
C LEU A 355 -0.78 -17.29 -9.18
N LEU A 356 -0.26 -16.25 -8.51
CA LEU A 356 1.18 -15.97 -8.40
C LEU A 356 1.79 -16.71 -7.21
N ASP A 357 1.03 -16.85 -6.11
CA ASP A 357 1.43 -17.58 -4.92
C ASP A 357 0.29 -18.48 -4.43
N ASP A 358 0.58 -19.75 -4.19
CA ASP A 358 -0.35 -20.71 -3.64
C ASP A 358 0.08 -21.14 -2.23
N ASN A 359 -0.51 -20.52 -1.21
CA ASN A 359 -0.42 -20.90 0.19
C ASN A 359 0.92 -20.65 0.89
N THR A 360 1.81 -19.84 0.32
CA THR A 360 3.10 -19.49 0.92
C THR A 360 3.24 -17.98 1.25
N MET A 361 2.22 -17.16 0.89
CA MET A 361 2.15 -15.73 1.16
C MET A 361 0.79 -15.36 1.77
N ALA A 362 0.73 -15.20 3.09
CA ALA A 362 -0.43 -14.62 3.78
C ALA A 362 -0.36 -13.09 3.67
N CYS A 363 -0.72 -12.57 2.49
CA CYS A 363 -0.35 -11.24 2.03
C CYS A 363 -1.03 -10.12 2.82
N GLU A 364 -0.22 -9.28 3.45
CA GLU A 364 -0.65 -8.10 4.21
C GLU A 364 -0.56 -6.82 3.38
N ASP A 365 0.48 -6.69 2.56
CA ASP A 365 0.67 -5.56 1.64
C ASP A 365 1.38 -6.00 0.36
N VAL A 366 1.16 -5.27 -0.73
CA VAL A 366 1.72 -5.55 -2.05
C VAL A 366 2.05 -4.25 -2.80
N VAL A 367 3.22 -4.22 -3.45
CA VAL A 367 3.69 -3.11 -4.29
C VAL A 367 4.14 -3.65 -5.65
N ILE A 368 3.94 -2.87 -6.71
CA ILE A 368 4.38 -3.19 -8.08
C ILE A 368 5.42 -2.16 -8.51
N ARG A 369 6.63 -2.61 -8.84
CA ARG A 369 7.76 -1.77 -9.25
C ARG A 369 8.71 -2.56 -10.16
N ASP A 370 9.34 -1.92 -11.13
CA ASP A 370 10.51 -2.47 -11.83
C ASP A 370 11.71 -2.37 -10.87
N LEU A 371 12.19 -3.51 -10.39
CA LEU A 371 13.28 -3.58 -9.40
C LEU A 371 14.66 -3.79 -10.04
N ASN A 372 14.71 -4.37 -11.23
CA ASN A 372 15.96 -4.74 -11.90
C ASN A 372 16.31 -3.83 -13.07
N GLY A 373 15.41 -2.88 -13.44
CA GLY A 373 15.60 -1.92 -14.52
C GLY A 373 15.45 -2.52 -15.93
N ASP A 374 14.77 -3.67 -16.06
CA ASP A 374 14.56 -4.32 -17.36
C ASP A 374 13.34 -3.79 -18.12
N GLY A 375 12.60 -2.86 -17.52
CA GLY A 375 11.40 -2.24 -18.08
C GLY A 375 10.13 -3.04 -17.81
N LYS A 376 10.19 -4.20 -17.17
CA LYS A 376 9.05 -4.97 -16.69
C LYS A 376 8.83 -4.70 -15.21
N ALA A 377 7.58 -4.68 -14.80
CA ALA A 377 7.28 -4.41 -13.39
C ALA A 377 7.20 -5.71 -12.60
N ASP A 378 7.89 -5.76 -11.46
CA ASP A 378 7.89 -6.86 -10.52
C ASP A 378 6.87 -6.61 -9.40
N ILE A 379 6.55 -7.66 -8.65
CA ILE A 379 5.61 -7.60 -7.53
C ILE A 379 6.36 -7.92 -6.24
N VAL A 380 6.26 -7.04 -5.25
CA VAL A 380 6.79 -7.26 -3.89
C VAL A 380 5.61 -7.48 -2.95
N ALA A 381 5.65 -8.54 -2.15
CA ALA A 381 4.62 -8.85 -1.17
C ALA A 381 5.20 -9.11 0.22
N ALA A 382 4.50 -8.67 1.27
CA ALA A 382 4.80 -8.96 2.66
C ALA A 382 3.70 -9.82 3.28
N GLY A 383 4.10 -10.89 3.97
CA GLY A 383 3.20 -11.91 4.50
C GLY A 383 3.12 -11.90 6.02
N ARG A 384 1.94 -11.57 6.57
CA ARG A 384 1.70 -11.49 8.01
C ARG A 384 1.90 -12.80 8.75
N ARG A 385 1.19 -13.85 8.36
CA ARG A 385 1.24 -15.17 9.03
C ARG A 385 2.41 -16.02 8.52
N THR A 386 2.78 -15.85 7.28
CA THR A 386 3.91 -16.55 6.65
C THR A 386 5.26 -15.93 7.01
N LYS A 387 5.26 -14.70 7.57
CA LYS A 387 6.43 -14.00 8.09
C LYS A 387 7.56 -13.86 7.07
N ASN A 388 7.19 -13.48 5.87
CA ASN A 388 8.12 -13.39 4.75
C ASN A 388 7.91 -12.13 3.90
N VAL A 389 8.96 -11.73 3.20
CA VAL A 389 8.94 -10.78 2.10
C VAL A 389 9.40 -11.52 0.86
N LYS A 390 8.64 -11.42 -0.22
CA LYS A 390 8.93 -12.06 -1.51
C LYS A 390 8.87 -11.08 -2.66
N ILE A 391 9.62 -11.38 -3.70
CA ILE A 391 9.51 -10.77 -5.02
C ILE A 391 8.98 -11.84 -5.98
N TYR A 392 8.05 -11.45 -6.82
CA TYR A 392 7.63 -12.18 -8.00
C TYR A 392 8.14 -11.41 -9.21
N TRP A 393 9.26 -11.88 -9.74
CA TRP A 393 9.95 -11.31 -10.91
C TRP A 393 9.17 -11.62 -12.18
N GLN A 394 8.84 -10.62 -12.98
CA GLN A 394 8.26 -10.82 -14.29
C GLN A 394 9.35 -11.27 -15.28
N GLU A 395 9.17 -12.43 -15.93
CA GLU A 395 10.13 -13.00 -16.91
C GLU A 395 9.77 -12.71 -18.37
#